data_86f4f442f77ed2389a92f72c512d88ca
#
_entry.id   86f4f442f77ed2389a92f72c512d88ca
#
_cell.length_a   1.000
_cell.length_b   1.000
_cell.length_c   1.000
_cell.angle_alpha   90.00
_cell.angle_beta   90.00
_cell.angle_gamma   90.00
#
_symmetry.space_group_name_H-M   'P 1'
#
loop_
_entity.id
_entity.type
_entity.pdbx_description
1 polymer ?
#
loop_
_entity_poly.entity_id
_entity_poly.type
_entity_poly.pdbx_seq_one_letter_code
_entity_poly.pdbx_strand_id
1 'polypeptide(L)'
;MNASNISTIRRDSLLTLEAYAKIRKSGKAQAIEHRKLRNVHLGEHMTLQFEDEATIRRQIQEMLFIEKIFDEDGIQSEIDAYVPLLPDGSNWKATVLIEYPDAHERKRELARLMGVEDRLFVEVEGHARVYAIADEDLDRENDEKTSAVHFARFEFDAPQRGAIRAGAAVKIGCDHTHYPAHVQVPAETLAGLAGDLKA
;
A
#
# COMPACT_ATOMS: atom_id res chain seq x y z
N MET A 1 22.34 15.92 3.62
CA MET A 1 21.92 15.68 5.01
C MET A 1 20.49 15.15 4.91
N ASN A 2 20.34 13.84 5.03
CA ASN A 2 19.02 13.20 4.99
C ASN A 2 18.24 13.62 6.23
N ALA A 3 17.18 14.40 6.05
CA ALA A 3 16.16 14.53 7.08
C ALA A 3 15.51 13.13 7.20
N SER A 4 16.00 12.36 8.15
CA SER A 4 15.41 11.09 8.54
C SER A 4 13.94 11.36 8.84
N ASN A 5 13.07 10.77 8.04
CA ASN A 5 11.64 10.73 8.28
C ASN A 5 11.46 9.95 9.60
N ILE A 6 11.40 10.70 10.72
CA ILE A 6 11.18 10.08 12.02
C ILE A 6 9.76 9.55 11.95
N SER A 7 9.63 8.24 11.79
CA SER A 7 8.33 7.58 11.86
C SER A 7 7.62 7.99 13.15
N THR A 8 6.35 8.36 13.03
CA THR A 8 5.50 8.65 14.17
C THR A 8 5.07 7.38 14.91
N ILE A 9 5.26 6.20 14.27
CA ILE A 9 4.96 4.90 14.88
C ILE A 9 6.21 4.43 15.65
N ARG A 10 6.10 4.50 16.95
CA ARG A 10 7.10 4.03 17.93
C ARG A 10 6.41 3.24 19.01
N ARG A 11 7.18 2.50 19.80
CA ARG A 11 6.68 1.67 20.89
C ARG A 11 5.71 2.42 21.82
N ASP A 12 6.08 3.62 22.23
CA ASP A 12 5.30 4.47 23.13
C ASP A 12 4.03 5.04 22.51
N SER A 13 3.90 4.98 21.19
CA SER A 13 2.72 5.41 20.44
C SER A 13 1.69 4.29 20.18
N LEU A 14 2.03 3.04 20.55
CA LEU A 14 1.17 1.88 20.41
C LEU A 14 0.43 1.57 21.72
N LEU A 15 -0.79 1.08 21.60
CA LEU A 15 -1.59 0.67 22.75
C LEU A 15 -1.13 -0.69 23.27
N THR A 16 -1.33 -0.92 24.57
CA THR A 16 -1.21 -2.27 25.12
C THR A 16 -2.30 -3.19 24.53
N LEU A 17 -2.10 -4.51 24.58
CA LEU A 17 -3.07 -5.47 24.04
C LEU A 17 -4.46 -5.30 24.69
N GLU A 18 -4.51 -5.03 26.02
CA GLU A 18 -5.75 -4.82 26.75
C GLU A 18 -6.46 -3.53 26.34
N ALA A 19 -5.70 -2.45 26.13
CA ALA A 19 -6.25 -1.18 25.66
C ALA A 19 -6.77 -1.30 24.23
N TYR A 20 -6.01 -1.95 23.37
CA TYR A 20 -6.41 -2.19 21.99
C TYR A 20 -7.66 -3.10 21.90
N ALA A 21 -7.74 -4.16 22.68
CA ALA A 21 -8.90 -5.06 22.73
C ALA A 21 -10.21 -4.30 22.95
N LYS A 22 -10.21 -3.27 23.82
CA LYS A 22 -11.39 -2.47 24.15
C LYS A 22 -11.89 -1.64 22.96
N ILE A 23 -10.99 -1.11 22.15
CA ILE A 23 -11.34 -0.23 21.02
C ILE A 23 -11.36 -0.94 19.66
N ARG A 24 -10.82 -2.16 19.57
CA ARG A 24 -10.65 -2.92 18.31
C ARG A 24 -11.96 -3.03 17.51
N LYS A 25 -13.05 -3.38 18.20
CA LYS A 25 -14.36 -3.57 17.56
C LYS A 25 -14.96 -2.24 17.08
N SER A 26 -14.93 -1.20 17.90
CA SER A 26 -15.44 0.13 17.53
C SER A 26 -14.58 0.81 16.46
N GLY A 27 -13.26 0.66 16.51
CA GLY A 27 -12.34 1.20 15.51
C GLY A 27 -12.41 0.50 14.15
N LYS A 28 -13.01 -0.70 14.08
CA LYS A 28 -13.12 -1.46 12.83
C LYS A 28 -13.91 -0.70 11.76
N ALA A 29 -15.03 -0.10 12.11
CA ALA A 29 -15.87 0.64 11.17
C ALA A 29 -15.14 1.86 10.60
N GLN A 30 -14.46 2.63 11.44
CA GLN A 30 -13.66 3.78 11.01
C GLN A 30 -12.51 3.36 10.08
N ALA A 31 -11.82 2.25 10.41
CA ALA A 31 -10.76 1.72 9.58
C ALA A 31 -11.26 1.26 8.20
N ILE A 32 -12.45 0.66 8.13
CA ILE A 32 -13.08 0.27 6.85
C ILE A 32 -13.38 1.52 6.01
N GLU A 33 -13.98 2.55 6.58
CA GLU A 33 -14.29 3.79 5.86
C GLU A 33 -13.01 4.50 5.40
N HIS A 34 -11.99 4.59 6.26
CA HIS A 34 -10.69 5.14 5.89
C HIS A 34 -10.05 4.37 4.72
N ARG A 35 -10.06 3.04 4.78
CA ARG A 35 -9.47 2.20 3.73
C ARG A 35 -10.24 2.28 2.41
N LYS A 36 -11.54 2.49 2.40
CA LYS A 36 -12.33 2.72 1.17
C LYS A 36 -11.82 3.91 0.36
N LEU A 37 -11.41 4.99 1.04
CA LEU A 37 -10.87 6.19 0.41
C LEU A 37 -9.42 6.02 -0.07
N ARG A 38 -8.78 4.89 0.24
CA ARG A 38 -7.40 4.58 -0.09
C ARG A 38 -7.25 3.34 -1.00
N ASN A 39 -8.38 2.74 -1.39
CA ASN A 39 -8.38 1.60 -2.31
C ASN A 39 -8.65 2.05 -3.72
N VAL A 40 -7.86 1.54 -4.65
CA VAL A 40 -8.10 1.68 -6.09
C VAL A 40 -8.22 0.29 -6.70
N HIS A 41 -9.40 -0.01 -7.21
CA HIS A 41 -9.64 -1.25 -7.94
C HIS A 41 -9.18 -1.09 -9.39
N LEU A 42 -8.27 -1.94 -9.80
CA LEU A 42 -7.70 -1.98 -11.14
C LEU A 42 -8.18 -3.23 -11.88
N GLY A 43 -9.17 -3.07 -12.75
CA GLY A 43 -9.84 -4.21 -13.36
C GLY A 43 -10.66 -5.02 -12.35
N GLU A 44 -10.84 -6.32 -12.63
CA GLU A 44 -11.72 -7.18 -11.86
C GLU A 44 -11.00 -7.87 -10.67
N HIS A 45 -9.69 -8.08 -10.79
CA HIS A 45 -8.96 -8.98 -9.88
C HIS A 45 -7.82 -8.31 -9.13
N MET A 46 -7.61 -7.00 -9.30
CA MET A 46 -6.50 -6.33 -8.64
C MET A 46 -6.99 -5.11 -7.84
N THR A 47 -6.48 -4.99 -6.62
CA THR A 47 -6.74 -3.85 -5.75
C THR A 47 -5.43 -3.30 -5.22
N LEU A 48 -5.18 -2.00 -5.41
CA LEU A 48 -4.10 -1.28 -4.77
C LEU A 48 -4.66 -0.62 -3.50
N GLN A 49 -4.14 -1.02 -2.35
CA GLN A 49 -4.45 -0.44 -1.04
C GLN A 49 -3.32 0.50 -0.65
N PHE A 50 -3.51 1.80 -0.80
CA PHE A 50 -2.49 2.80 -0.45
C PHE A 50 -2.37 2.93 1.05
N GLU A 51 -1.14 2.81 1.53
CA GLU A 51 -0.82 2.84 2.95
C GLU A 51 -0.58 4.28 3.45
N ASP A 52 -0.89 4.50 4.72
CA ASP A 52 -0.56 5.68 5.49
C ASP A 52 -0.31 5.31 6.96
N GLU A 53 -0.07 6.31 7.81
CA GLU A 53 0.18 6.05 9.22
C GLU A 53 -0.98 5.30 9.90
N ALA A 54 -2.22 5.64 9.58
CA ALA A 54 -3.39 5.02 10.22
C ALA A 54 -3.53 3.54 9.83
N THR A 55 -3.30 3.20 8.55
CA THR A 55 -3.37 1.83 8.05
C THR A 55 -2.24 0.98 8.62
N ILE A 56 -1.00 1.47 8.63
CA ILE A 56 0.17 0.75 9.14
C ILE A 56 0.11 0.60 10.65
N ARG A 57 -0.25 1.65 11.40
CA ARG A 57 -0.45 1.58 12.85
C ARG A 57 -1.48 0.52 13.21
N ARG A 58 -2.58 0.48 12.48
CA ARG A 58 -3.61 -0.53 12.69
C ARG A 58 -3.08 -1.94 12.38
N GLN A 59 -2.33 -2.11 11.30
CA GLN A 59 -1.74 -3.41 10.92
C GLN A 59 -0.84 -3.94 12.04
N ILE A 60 0.08 -3.11 12.54
CA ILE A 60 0.95 -3.47 13.67
C ILE A 60 0.10 -3.87 14.89
N GLN A 61 -0.89 -3.05 15.27
CA GLN A 61 -1.73 -3.36 16.43
C GLN A 61 -2.54 -4.65 16.28
N GLU A 62 -3.02 -4.97 15.06
CA GLU A 62 -3.71 -6.24 14.78
C GLU A 62 -2.74 -7.42 14.90
N MET A 63 -1.52 -7.32 14.39
CA MET A 63 -0.51 -8.37 14.49
C MET A 63 -0.12 -8.62 15.93
N LEU A 64 0.22 -7.59 16.70
CA LEU A 64 0.53 -7.70 18.12
C LEU A 64 -0.61 -8.38 18.89
N PHE A 65 -1.86 -8.01 18.57
CA PHE A 65 -3.03 -8.56 19.25
C PHE A 65 -3.31 -10.02 18.89
N ILE A 66 -3.24 -10.38 17.61
CA ILE A 66 -3.54 -11.73 17.11
C ILE A 66 -2.46 -12.72 17.55
N GLU A 67 -1.18 -12.35 17.37
CA GLU A 67 -0.02 -13.17 17.71
C GLU A 67 0.33 -13.11 19.21
N LYS A 68 -0.39 -12.26 19.99
CA LYS A 68 -0.17 -12.07 21.43
C LYS A 68 1.27 -11.66 21.77
N ILE A 69 1.83 -10.77 20.95
CA ILE A 69 3.17 -10.24 21.15
C ILE A 69 3.09 -9.10 22.17
N PHE A 70 3.77 -9.27 23.30
CA PHE A 70 3.77 -8.30 24.40
C PHE A 70 5.17 -7.96 24.93
N ASP A 71 6.19 -8.71 24.51
CA ASP A 71 7.59 -8.41 24.82
C ASP A 71 8.13 -7.30 23.91
N GLU A 72 9.08 -6.53 24.42
CA GLU A 72 9.61 -5.35 23.73
C GLU A 72 10.31 -5.70 22.42
N ASP A 73 11.06 -6.81 22.37
CA ASP A 73 11.79 -7.21 21.17
C ASP A 73 10.83 -7.63 20.05
N GLY A 74 9.78 -8.37 20.39
CA GLY A 74 8.74 -8.76 19.46
C GLY A 74 7.96 -7.54 18.92
N ILE A 75 7.62 -6.59 19.82
CA ILE A 75 6.94 -5.35 19.40
C ILE A 75 7.82 -4.52 18.46
N GLN A 76 9.12 -4.39 18.77
CA GLN A 76 10.05 -3.67 17.92
C GLN A 76 10.21 -4.34 16.55
N SER A 77 10.26 -5.67 16.52
CA SER A 77 10.32 -6.45 15.28
C SER A 77 9.14 -6.17 14.36
N GLU A 78 7.91 -6.10 14.91
CA GLU A 78 6.72 -5.74 14.13
C GLU A 78 6.78 -4.29 13.62
N ILE A 79 7.23 -3.36 14.45
CA ILE A 79 7.43 -1.96 14.02
C ILE A 79 8.42 -1.90 12.84
N ASP A 80 9.56 -2.56 12.97
CA ASP A 80 10.62 -2.55 11.96
C ASP A 80 10.17 -3.21 10.64
N ALA A 81 9.28 -4.21 10.70
CA ALA A 81 8.72 -4.85 9.53
C ALA A 81 7.71 -3.97 8.76
N TYR A 82 6.88 -3.20 9.47
CA TYR A 82 5.79 -2.45 8.83
C TYR A 82 6.09 -0.97 8.58
N VAL A 83 6.95 -0.33 9.36
CA VAL A 83 7.30 1.09 9.17
C VAL A 83 7.88 1.40 7.79
N PRO A 84 8.67 0.51 7.14
CA PRO A 84 9.11 0.73 5.77
C PRO A 84 7.98 0.89 4.74
N LEU A 85 6.75 0.45 5.05
CA LEU A 85 5.58 0.62 4.19
C LEU A 85 4.92 2.00 4.32
N LEU A 86 5.40 2.89 5.20
CA LEU A 86 4.91 4.27 5.30
C LEU A 86 5.42 5.11 4.13
N PRO A 87 4.56 5.93 3.50
CA PRO A 87 5.01 6.94 2.56
C PRO A 87 5.87 8.00 3.28
N ASP A 88 6.87 8.54 2.61
CA ASP A 88 7.82 9.50 3.18
C ASP A 88 7.59 10.95 2.77
N GLY A 89 6.60 11.17 1.92
CA GLY A 89 6.24 12.47 1.37
C GLY A 89 6.74 12.69 -0.06
N SER A 90 7.56 11.78 -0.62
CA SER A 90 7.96 11.80 -2.03
C SER A 90 7.28 10.71 -2.85
N ASN A 91 6.60 9.77 -2.19
CA ASN A 91 6.06 8.58 -2.82
C ASN A 91 4.67 8.22 -2.28
N TRP A 92 4.01 7.34 -3.00
CA TRP A 92 2.93 6.52 -2.48
C TRP A 92 3.41 5.10 -2.33
N LYS A 93 2.95 4.43 -1.27
CA LYS A 93 3.18 3.01 -1.04
C LYS A 93 1.85 2.28 -0.97
N ALA A 94 1.79 1.12 -1.59
CA ALA A 94 0.56 0.35 -1.69
C ALA A 94 0.82 -1.14 -1.50
N THR A 95 -0.09 -1.79 -0.77
CA THR A 95 -0.25 -3.23 -0.82
C THR A 95 -1.12 -3.56 -2.03
N VAL A 96 -0.59 -4.35 -2.94
CA VAL A 96 -1.29 -4.82 -4.14
C VAL A 96 -1.85 -6.21 -3.86
N LEU A 97 -3.15 -6.37 -4.04
CA LEU A 97 -3.85 -7.65 -3.88
C LEU A 97 -4.32 -8.14 -5.24
N ILE A 98 -4.03 -9.41 -5.56
CA ILE A 98 -4.52 -10.10 -6.76
C ILE A 98 -5.48 -11.20 -6.29
N GLU A 99 -6.77 -11.05 -6.60
CA GLU A 99 -7.84 -11.81 -5.98
C GLU A 99 -8.60 -12.65 -7.03
N TYR A 100 -8.43 -13.97 -6.95
CA TYR A 100 -9.22 -14.96 -7.67
C TYR A 100 -9.84 -15.89 -6.63
N PRO A 101 -11.19 -15.94 -6.51
CA PRO A 101 -11.86 -16.77 -5.50
C PRO A 101 -11.58 -18.27 -5.65
N ASP A 102 -11.60 -18.78 -6.88
CA ASP A 102 -11.31 -20.18 -7.15
C ASP A 102 -9.80 -20.47 -7.06
N ALA A 103 -9.42 -21.51 -6.33
CA ALA A 103 -8.03 -21.86 -6.08
C ALA A 103 -7.28 -22.35 -7.34
N HIS A 104 -7.96 -23.08 -8.23
CA HIS A 104 -7.36 -23.58 -9.48
C HIS A 104 -7.17 -22.44 -10.47
N GLU A 105 -8.18 -21.58 -10.60
CA GLU A 105 -8.09 -20.37 -11.39
C GLU A 105 -6.97 -19.46 -10.88
N ARG A 106 -6.91 -19.19 -9.58
CA ARG A 106 -5.88 -18.36 -8.95
C ARG A 106 -4.48 -18.88 -9.28
N LYS A 107 -4.22 -20.21 -9.16
CA LYS A 107 -2.91 -20.78 -9.49
C LYS A 107 -2.56 -20.54 -10.96
N ARG A 108 -3.49 -20.75 -11.88
CA ARG A 108 -3.30 -20.56 -13.31
C ARG A 108 -3.04 -19.09 -13.67
N GLU A 109 -3.86 -18.17 -13.13
CA GLU A 109 -3.74 -16.76 -13.44
C GLU A 109 -2.49 -16.14 -12.83
N LEU A 110 -2.10 -16.49 -11.58
CA LEU A 110 -0.83 -16.03 -11.00
C LEU A 110 0.39 -16.53 -11.79
N ALA A 111 0.32 -17.71 -12.41
CA ALA A 111 1.39 -18.18 -13.30
C ALA A 111 1.48 -17.34 -14.60
N ARG A 112 0.36 -16.81 -15.10
CA ARG A 112 0.32 -15.94 -16.29
C ARG A 112 0.73 -14.51 -15.99
N LEU A 113 0.65 -14.09 -14.73
CA LEU A 113 0.89 -12.73 -14.26
C LEU A 113 2.30 -12.51 -13.73
N MET A 114 3.24 -13.39 -14.03
CA MET A 114 4.64 -13.20 -13.63
C MET A 114 5.18 -11.86 -14.11
N GLY A 115 5.80 -11.08 -13.20
CA GLY A 115 6.29 -9.73 -13.47
C GLY A 115 5.21 -8.65 -13.55
N VAL A 116 3.98 -8.93 -13.12
CA VAL A 116 2.88 -7.95 -13.15
C VAL A 116 3.12 -6.76 -12.22
N GLU A 117 3.82 -6.97 -11.11
CA GLU A 117 4.22 -5.96 -10.14
C GLU A 117 5.07 -4.85 -10.74
N ASP A 118 5.97 -5.18 -11.68
CA ASP A 118 6.82 -4.23 -12.40
C ASP A 118 6.09 -3.46 -13.51
N ARG A 119 4.86 -3.85 -13.81
CA ARG A 119 4.03 -3.27 -14.85
C ARG A 119 2.94 -2.34 -14.32
N LEU A 120 2.91 -2.16 -13.02
CA LEU A 120 2.03 -1.19 -12.38
C LEU A 120 2.58 0.22 -12.58
N PHE A 121 1.71 1.18 -12.89
CA PHE A 121 2.13 2.56 -13.07
C PHE A 121 1.11 3.56 -12.53
N VAL A 122 1.61 4.74 -12.20
CA VAL A 122 0.84 5.96 -11.96
C VAL A 122 1.15 6.96 -13.07
N GLU A 123 0.13 7.55 -13.67
CA GLU A 123 0.23 8.57 -14.71
C GLU A 123 -0.45 9.85 -14.22
N VAL A 124 0.34 10.88 -14.01
CA VAL A 124 -0.14 12.23 -13.66
C VAL A 124 -0.33 13.01 -14.95
N GLU A 125 -1.44 13.71 -15.11
CA GLU A 125 -1.73 14.49 -16.30
C GLU A 125 -0.58 15.46 -16.66
N GLY A 126 -0.11 15.36 -17.90
CA GLY A 126 1.02 16.17 -18.39
C GLY A 126 2.41 15.68 -18.00
N HIS A 127 2.53 14.53 -17.32
CA HIS A 127 3.80 13.97 -16.90
C HIS A 127 4.02 12.54 -17.42
N ALA A 128 5.28 12.10 -17.40
CA ALA A 128 5.62 10.71 -17.71
C ALA A 128 5.07 9.74 -16.66
N ARG A 129 4.84 8.48 -17.05
CA ARG A 129 4.43 7.42 -16.14
C ARG A 129 5.51 7.14 -15.10
N VAL A 130 5.07 6.90 -13.89
CA VAL A 130 5.88 6.39 -12.79
C VAL A 130 5.54 4.92 -12.62
N TYR A 131 6.50 4.04 -12.89
CA TYR A 131 6.33 2.61 -12.66
C TYR A 131 6.60 2.26 -11.21
N ALA A 132 5.95 1.21 -10.74
CA ALA A 132 6.17 0.69 -9.41
C ALA A 132 7.62 0.20 -9.23
N ILE A 133 8.16 0.43 -8.05
CA ILE A 133 9.31 -0.28 -7.52
C ILE A 133 8.70 -1.28 -6.55
N ALA A 134 8.73 -2.55 -6.91
CA ALA A 134 8.00 -3.58 -6.20
C ALA A 134 8.92 -4.45 -5.33
N ASP A 135 8.36 -4.99 -4.26
CA ASP A 135 8.94 -6.05 -3.42
C ASP A 135 10.41 -5.82 -2.98
N GLU A 136 10.74 -4.58 -2.60
CA GLU A 136 12.10 -4.18 -2.18
C GLU A 136 12.60 -4.91 -0.93
N ASP A 137 11.70 -5.56 -0.17
CA ASP A 137 11.99 -6.29 1.06
C ASP A 137 12.27 -7.78 0.82
N LEU A 138 11.58 -8.39 -0.13
CA LEU A 138 11.62 -9.82 -0.39
C LEU A 138 11.10 -10.11 -1.80
N ASP A 139 11.82 -10.94 -2.53
CA ASP A 139 11.34 -11.50 -3.80
C ASP A 139 10.11 -12.38 -3.55
N ARG A 140 8.98 -12.03 -4.18
CA ARG A 140 7.68 -12.71 -4.04
C ARG A 140 7.29 -13.52 -5.26
N GLU A 141 8.12 -13.54 -6.28
CA GLU A 141 7.96 -14.38 -7.45
C GLU A 141 8.82 -15.65 -7.31
N ASN A 142 8.38 -16.72 -7.91
CA ASN A 142 9.15 -17.94 -8.08
C ASN A 142 9.01 -18.44 -9.53
N ASP A 143 9.74 -19.52 -9.91
CA ASP A 143 9.77 -20.05 -11.27
C ASP A 143 8.40 -20.51 -11.81
N GLU A 144 7.37 -20.63 -10.96
CA GLU A 144 6.05 -21.14 -11.35
C GLU A 144 4.98 -20.06 -11.42
N LYS A 145 5.03 -19.05 -10.55
CA LYS A 145 3.99 -18.02 -10.42
C LYS A 145 4.46 -16.82 -9.62
N THR A 146 3.80 -15.68 -9.84
CA THR A 146 3.91 -14.52 -8.97
C THR A 146 3.06 -14.67 -7.69
N SER A 147 3.25 -13.78 -6.71
CA SER A 147 2.46 -13.72 -5.48
C SER A 147 1.05 -13.16 -5.76
N ALA A 148 0.13 -13.46 -4.85
CA ALA A 148 -1.16 -12.78 -4.79
C ALA A 148 -1.11 -11.44 -4.00
N VAL A 149 0.05 -11.15 -3.39
CA VAL A 149 0.28 -9.92 -2.61
C VAL A 149 1.65 -9.38 -2.95
N HIS A 150 1.74 -8.10 -3.34
CA HIS A 150 2.98 -7.38 -3.56
C HIS A 150 2.97 -6.06 -2.80
N PHE A 151 4.15 -5.51 -2.54
CA PHE A 151 4.31 -4.16 -2.01
C PHE A 151 4.93 -3.27 -3.08
N ALA A 152 4.23 -2.23 -3.45
CA ALA A 152 4.61 -1.32 -4.52
C ALA A 152 4.88 0.09 -3.98
N ARG A 153 5.96 0.72 -4.46
CA ARG A 153 6.28 2.12 -4.20
C ARG A 153 6.30 2.89 -5.52
N PHE A 154 5.58 4.01 -5.55
CA PHE A 154 5.56 4.93 -6.68
C PHE A 154 6.27 6.23 -6.27
N GLU A 155 7.48 6.45 -6.80
CA GLU A 155 8.33 7.59 -6.45
C GLU A 155 8.09 8.75 -7.38
N PHE A 156 7.68 9.91 -6.85
CA PHE A 156 7.34 11.10 -7.64
C PHE A 156 8.44 12.15 -7.54
N ASP A 157 8.77 12.77 -8.68
CA ASP A 157 9.58 13.97 -8.70
C ASP A 157 8.81 15.19 -8.16
N ALA A 158 9.51 16.30 -7.92
CA ALA A 158 8.88 17.51 -7.37
C ALA A 158 7.78 18.11 -8.28
N PRO A 159 7.94 18.18 -9.62
CA PRO A 159 6.88 18.59 -10.53
C PRO A 159 5.62 17.71 -10.43
N GLN A 160 5.76 16.40 -10.41
CA GLN A 160 4.64 15.45 -10.28
C GLN A 160 3.92 15.63 -8.96
N ARG A 161 4.66 15.72 -7.82
CA ARG A 161 4.06 16.00 -6.51
C ARG A 161 3.30 17.32 -6.50
N GLY A 162 3.88 18.36 -7.10
CA GLY A 162 3.22 19.67 -7.24
C GLY A 162 1.91 19.57 -8.02
N ALA A 163 1.91 18.87 -9.15
CA ALA A 163 0.74 18.66 -10.00
C ALA A 163 -0.36 17.88 -9.26
N ILE A 164 -0.02 16.76 -8.59
CA ILE A 164 -0.97 15.96 -7.80
C ILE A 164 -1.62 16.83 -6.72
N ARG A 165 -0.81 17.58 -5.97
CA ARG A 165 -1.31 18.46 -4.90
C ARG A 165 -2.14 19.63 -5.42
N ALA A 166 -1.91 20.05 -6.65
CA ALA A 166 -2.74 21.04 -7.35
C ALA A 166 -4.03 20.45 -7.93
N GLY A 167 -4.25 19.15 -7.82
CA GLY A 167 -5.46 18.46 -8.28
C GLY A 167 -5.41 18.00 -9.73
N ALA A 168 -4.22 17.85 -10.32
CA ALA A 168 -4.08 17.24 -11.65
C ALA A 168 -4.70 15.84 -11.68
N ALA A 169 -5.28 15.47 -12.80
CA ALA A 169 -5.88 14.16 -12.97
C ALA A 169 -4.82 13.05 -12.90
N VAL A 170 -5.13 11.97 -12.18
CA VAL A 170 -4.22 10.84 -11.99
C VAL A 170 -4.90 9.55 -12.44
N LYS A 171 -4.17 8.75 -13.22
CA LYS A 171 -4.55 7.38 -13.57
C LYS A 171 -3.62 6.40 -12.90
N ILE A 172 -4.16 5.26 -12.50
CA ILE A 172 -3.39 4.09 -12.08
C ILE A 172 -3.65 3.00 -13.11
N GLY A 173 -2.61 2.27 -13.49
CA GLY A 173 -2.75 1.23 -14.49
C GLY A 173 -1.71 0.12 -14.36
N CYS A 174 -1.91 -0.88 -15.19
CA CYS A 174 -1.01 -1.99 -15.44
C CYS A 174 -0.92 -2.17 -16.95
N ASP A 175 0.29 -2.28 -17.48
CA ASP A 175 0.53 -2.57 -18.90
C ASP A 175 1.11 -3.97 -19.13
N HIS A 176 0.93 -4.87 -18.16
CA HIS A 176 1.25 -6.27 -18.31
C HIS A 176 0.40 -6.92 -19.42
N THR A 177 1.01 -7.73 -20.29
CA THR A 177 0.37 -8.33 -21.48
C THR A 177 -0.93 -9.08 -21.14
N HIS A 178 -0.98 -9.75 -19.98
CA HIS A 178 -2.14 -10.51 -19.54
C HIS A 178 -3.06 -9.76 -18.58
N TYR A 179 -2.72 -8.51 -18.23
CA TYR A 179 -3.56 -7.67 -17.37
C TYR A 179 -3.50 -6.18 -17.79
N PRO A 180 -3.82 -5.84 -19.03
CA PRO A 180 -3.85 -4.45 -19.47
C PRO A 180 -5.09 -3.76 -18.88
N ALA A 181 -4.89 -2.93 -17.88
CA ALA A 181 -5.97 -2.22 -17.22
C ALA A 181 -5.53 -0.82 -16.78
N HIS A 182 -6.45 0.12 -16.72
CA HIS A 182 -6.22 1.43 -16.11
C HIS A 182 -7.52 2.02 -15.59
N VAL A 183 -7.42 2.88 -14.59
CA VAL A 183 -8.55 3.57 -13.98
C VAL A 183 -8.16 5.00 -13.59
N GLN A 184 -9.08 5.93 -13.78
CA GLN A 184 -8.96 7.29 -13.25
C GLN A 184 -9.17 7.23 -11.73
N VAL A 185 -8.23 7.78 -10.96
CA VAL A 185 -8.37 7.83 -9.50
C VAL A 185 -9.56 8.75 -9.14
N PRO A 186 -10.51 8.26 -8.33
CA PRO A 186 -11.62 9.10 -7.87
C PRO A 186 -11.15 10.33 -7.10
N ALA A 187 -11.85 11.45 -7.23
CA ALA A 187 -11.44 12.73 -6.62
C ALA A 187 -11.26 12.64 -5.10
N GLU A 188 -12.14 11.92 -4.40
CA GLU A 188 -12.04 11.73 -2.94
C GLU A 188 -10.79 10.93 -2.55
N THR A 189 -10.51 9.85 -3.28
CA THR A 189 -9.29 9.05 -3.09
C THR A 189 -8.04 9.89 -3.38
N LEU A 190 -8.05 10.62 -4.51
CA LEU A 190 -6.93 11.47 -4.90
C LEU A 190 -6.64 12.55 -3.86
N ALA A 191 -7.67 13.18 -3.30
CA ALA A 191 -7.51 14.17 -2.24
C ALA A 191 -6.81 13.58 -0.99
N GLY A 192 -7.17 12.34 -0.60
CA GLY A 192 -6.51 11.62 0.48
C GLY A 192 -5.04 11.31 0.17
N LEU A 193 -4.77 10.79 -1.03
CA LEU A 193 -3.42 10.43 -1.47
C LEU A 193 -2.51 11.66 -1.67
N ALA A 194 -3.06 12.78 -2.13
CA ALA A 194 -2.31 14.03 -2.27
C ALA A 194 -1.79 14.55 -0.90
N GLY A 195 -2.51 14.26 0.18
CA GLY A 195 -2.10 14.60 1.55
C GLY A 195 -0.84 13.88 2.03
N ASP A 196 -0.50 12.74 1.44
CA ASP A 196 0.72 11.98 1.78
C ASP A 196 1.98 12.61 1.18
N LEU A 197 1.83 13.50 0.19
CA LEU A 197 2.93 14.10 -0.54
C LEU A 197 3.33 15.47 0.05
N LYS A 198 4.64 15.67 0.22
CA LYS A 198 5.22 16.94 0.64
C LYS A 198 5.60 17.80 -0.56
N ALA A 199 5.75 19.10 -0.33
CA ALA A 199 6.18 20.06 -1.34
C ALA A 199 7.60 19.75 -1.85
#